data_88c559c98d484d61b1f8415de7a52ee4
#
_entry.id   88c559c98d484d61b1f8415de7a52ee4
#
_cell.length_a   1.000
_cell.length_b   1.000
_cell.length_c   1.000
_cell.angle_alpha   90.00
_cell.angle_beta   90.00
_cell.angle_gamma   90.00
#
_symmetry.space_group_name_H-M   'P 1'
#
loop_
_entity.id
_entity.type
_entity.pdbx_description
1 polymer ?
#
loop_
_entity_poly.entity_id
_entity_poly.type
_entity_poly.pdbx_seq_one_letter_code
_entity_poly.pdbx_strand_id
1 'polypeptide(L)'
;MSVESVKLHYVDKIKLISRDARFTIVSWMFSAFAFGISDVIFNLYLLEAGFAEDFLGFFLSISMFIAGGLAIFAGMVADRYSRKRILLVANVVILIAIAIQYTTLEPSFLLFSQVLYGLGFGFTNVCWQPYTAHVTTAEERVHVFSVRYAFFLVASLLGSLAGGFLPTIWRNLSIAVDLLSAYRLSLWVTIIPVGLAALAVVPMSVDRPSEIHKISIRSSNVRNRGFIGKYALAWSVSGFGAGLFIQFVNVFFNRVFQADEVTIGIIFAVSTLVMAAGNFVSPAIVDRYGKLASIILFQTLSFPFLFVLSWSPTIYIAAIGFVSRALFMNIAWPVMDVFYMEGLEKEERSTAMGVINAGDSLSRAFGLNIGGVLMAAGFLREPFAIAGVLYLISVVLFYVFFGRSSESS
;
A
#
# COMPACT_ATOMS: atom_id res chain seq x y z
N MET A 1 -14.22 27.81 -24.20
CA MET A 1 -12.88 27.23 -24.42
C MET A 1 -13.10 25.92 -25.17
N SER A 2 -12.54 25.76 -26.36
CA SER A 2 -12.76 24.56 -27.18
C SER A 2 -12.03 23.34 -26.57
N VAL A 3 -12.57 22.13 -26.80
CA VAL A 3 -12.01 20.86 -26.31
C VAL A 3 -10.56 20.63 -26.81
N GLU A 4 -10.20 21.24 -27.95
CA GLU A 4 -8.83 21.20 -28.48
C GLU A 4 -7.82 22.01 -27.68
N SER A 5 -8.20 23.14 -27.11
CA SER A 5 -7.30 23.97 -26.29
C SER A 5 -6.98 23.30 -24.95
N VAL A 6 -7.90 22.46 -24.43
CA VAL A 6 -7.68 21.69 -23.19
C VAL A 6 -6.74 20.51 -23.43
N LYS A 7 -6.80 19.84 -24.61
CA LYS A 7 -5.89 18.72 -24.95
C LYS A 7 -4.44 19.18 -25.14
N LEU A 8 -4.21 20.26 -25.85
CA LEU A 8 -2.87 20.84 -26.02
C LEU A 8 -2.25 21.25 -24.67
N HIS A 9 -3.05 21.80 -23.77
CA HIS A 9 -2.58 22.23 -22.45
C HIS A 9 -2.14 21.08 -21.54
N TYR A 10 -2.73 19.87 -21.66
CA TYR A 10 -2.38 18.71 -20.81
C TYR A 10 -1.06 18.05 -21.24
N VAL A 11 -0.85 17.85 -22.54
CA VAL A 11 0.39 17.28 -23.09
C VAL A 11 1.58 18.21 -22.86
N ASP A 12 1.37 19.51 -22.97
CA ASP A 12 2.41 20.51 -22.72
C ASP A 12 2.77 20.59 -21.23
N LYS A 13 1.81 20.43 -20.33
CA LYS A 13 2.07 20.34 -18.86
C LYS A 13 2.89 19.11 -18.49
N ILE A 14 2.72 17.98 -19.18
CA ILE A 14 3.55 16.77 -18.94
C ILE A 14 5.00 17.01 -19.38
N LYS A 15 5.22 17.78 -20.47
CA LYS A 15 6.58 18.15 -20.93
C LYS A 15 7.31 19.08 -19.94
N LEU A 16 6.57 19.85 -19.15
CA LEU A 16 7.08 20.78 -18.16
C LEU A 16 7.49 20.12 -16.84
N ILE A 17 7.25 18.78 -16.67
CA ILE A 17 7.63 18.06 -15.47
C ILE A 17 9.15 18.20 -15.22
N SER A 18 9.52 18.70 -14.05
CA SER A 18 10.90 18.92 -13.65
C SER A 18 11.73 17.63 -13.73
N ARG A 19 13.05 17.79 -13.93
CA ARG A 19 13.98 16.65 -14.02
C ARG A 19 13.84 15.73 -12.81
N ASP A 20 13.84 16.30 -11.61
CA ASP A 20 13.78 15.54 -10.36
C ASP A 20 12.43 14.83 -10.19
N ALA A 21 11.33 15.48 -10.58
CA ALA A 21 10.01 14.85 -10.56
C ALA A 21 9.93 13.64 -11.52
N ARG A 22 10.61 13.67 -12.68
CA ARG A 22 10.70 12.51 -13.58
C ARG A 22 11.42 11.35 -12.91
N PHE A 23 12.52 11.59 -12.19
CA PHE A 23 13.22 10.55 -11.46
C PHE A 23 12.41 9.98 -10.31
N THR A 24 11.55 10.78 -9.64
CA THR A 24 10.63 10.24 -8.63
C THR A 24 9.61 9.29 -9.26
N ILE A 25 9.06 9.63 -10.43
CA ILE A 25 8.13 8.76 -11.18
C ILE A 25 8.81 7.45 -11.57
N VAL A 26 10.02 7.52 -12.13
CA VAL A 26 10.80 6.35 -12.56
C VAL A 26 11.12 5.43 -11.37
N SER A 27 11.57 5.99 -10.25
CA SER A 27 11.86 5.21 -9.03
C SER A 27 10.61 4.47 -8.52
N TRP A 28 9.46 5.15 -8.48
CA TRP A 28 8.20 4.53 -8.08
C TRP A 28 7.71 3.45 -9.04
N MET A 29 7.87 3.67 -10.34
CA MET A 29 7.51 2.70 -11.38
C MET A 29 8.28 1.38 -11.19
N PHE A 30 9.60 1.46 -11.04
CA PHE A 30 10.41 0.27 -10.81
C PHE A 30 10.10 -0.42 -9.49
N SER A 31 9.87 0.35 -8.41
CA SER A 31 9.45 -0.22 -7.12
C SER A 31 8.10 -0.93 -7.22
N ALA A 32 7.13 -0.34 -7.96
CA ALA A 32 5.82 -0.93 -8.16
C ALA A 32 5.85 -2.23 -8.97
N PHE A 33 6.72 -2.30 -9.98
CA PHE A 33 6.92 -3.52 -10.76
C PHE A 33 7.46 -4.66 -9.88
N ALA A 34 8.49 -4.38 -9.08
CA ALA A 34 9.04 -5.34 -8.13
C ALA A 34 8.01 -5.77 -7.08
N PHE A 35 7.23 -4.82 -6.56
CA PHE A 35 6.15 -5.09 -5.62
C PHE A 35 5.11 -6.02 -6.23
N GLY A 36 4.66 -5.78 -7.48
CA GLY A 36 3.69 -6.64 -8.15
C GLY A 36 4.16 -8.10 -8.29
N ILE A 37 5.44 -8.34 -8.61
CA ILE A 37 6.00 -9.69 -8.64
C ILE A 37 5.94 -10.31 -7.24
N SER A 38 6.44 -9.61 -6.23
CA SER A 38 6.52 -10.12 -4.86
C SER A 38 5.15 -10.38 -4.26
N ASP A 39 4.16 -9.53 -4.52
CA ASP A 39 2.78 -9.64 -4.00
C ASP A 39 2.10 -10.94 -4.43
N VAL A 40 2.42 -11.44 -5.64
CA VAL A 40 1.89 -12.71 -6.15
C VAL A 40 2.58 -13.91 -5.51
N ILE A 41 3.93 -13.94 -5.48
CA ILE A 41 4.67 -15.20 -5.25
C ILE A 41 5.43 -15.26 -3.92
N PHE A 42 5.69 -14.14 -3.23
CA PHE A 42 6.55 -14.15 -2.05
C PHE A 42 6.01 -15.03 -0.91
N ASN A 43 4.72 -14.94 -0.62
CA ASN A 43 4.10 -15.78 0.39
C ASN A 43 4.11 -17.25 -0.02
N LEU A 44 3.84 -17.53 -1.31
CA LEU A 44 3.87 -18.90 -1.85
C LEU A 44 5.28 -19.49 -1.78
N TYR A 45 6.31 -18.67 -2.00
CA TYR A 45 7.71 -19.06 -1.83
C TYR A 45 8.02 -19.51 -0.40
N LEU A 46 7.57 -18.78 0.62
CA LEU A 46 7.79 -19.16 2.01
C LEU A 46 6.98 -20.42 2.40
N LEU A 47 5.74 -20.55 1.91
CA LEU A 47 4.94 -21.74 2.15
C LEU A 47 5.53 -22.98 1.45
N GLU A 48 6.04 -22.85 0.24
CA GLU A 48 6.73 -23.93 -0.49
C GLU A 48 8.05 -24.31 0.19
N ALA A 49 8.70 -23.36 0.87
CA ALA A 49 9.88 -23.61 1.70
C ALA A 49 9.56 -24.33 3.03
N GLY A 50 8.28 -24.59 3.33
CA GLY A 50 7.84 -25.33 4.50
C GLY A 50 7.48 -24.47 5.71
N PHE A 51 7.45 -23.12 5.57
CA PHE A 51 6.93 -22.26 6.62
C PHE A 51 5.41 -22.31 6.67
N ALA A 52 4.83 -22.22 7.87
CA ALA A 52 3.39 -22.14 8.06
C ALA A 52 2.88 -20.69 7.98
N GLU A 53 1.57 -20.53 7.85
CA GLU A 53 0.92 -19.24 7.69
C GLU A 53 1.07 -18.33 8.93
N ASP A 54 1.23 -18.90 10.13
CA ASP A 54 1.50 -18.15 11.38
C ASP A 54 2.88 -17.49 11.35
N PHE A 55 3.91 -18.23 10.91
CA PHE A 55 5.24 -17.63 10.68
C PHE A 55 5.16 -16.51 9.65
N LEU A 56 4.42 -16.71 8.56
CA LEU A 56 4.23 -15.71 7.51
C LEU A 56 3.56 -14.43 8.08
N GLY A 57 2.50 -14.60 8.88
CA GLY A 57 1.81 -13.49 9.55
C GLY A 57 2.72 -12.73 10.51
N PHE A 58 3.48 -13.45 11.34
CA PHE A 58 4.47 -12.85 12.23
C PHE A 58 5.57 -12.12 11.46
N PHE A 59 6.15 -12.77 10.45
CA PHE A 59 7.19 -12.21 9.59
C PHE A 59 6.73 -10.89 8.96
N LEU A 60 5.59 -10.87 8.27
CA LEU A 60 5.07 -9.67 7.61
C LEU A 60 4.69 -8.57 8.61
N SER A 61 4.22 -8.93 9.81
CA SER A 61 3.84 -7.96 10.84
C SER A 61 5.03 -7.15 11.37
N ILE A 62 6.23 -7.70 11.39
CA ILE A 62 7.46 -7.03 11.87
C ILE A 62 7.69 -5.72 11.10
N SER A 63 7.63 -5.75 9.77
CA SER A 63 7.86 -4.53 8.98
C SER A 63 6.81 -3.47 9.23
N MET A 64 5.55 -3.85 9.43
CA MET A 64 4.46 -2.94 9.76
C MET A 64 4.60 -2.34 11.16
N PHE A 65 4.98 -3.15 12.17
CA PHE A 65 5.29 -2.65 13.52
C PHE A 65 6.44 -1.64 13.50
N ILE A 66 7.49 -1.94 12.75
CA ILE A 66 8.66 -1.05 12.66
C ILE A 66 8.28 0.23 11.91
N ALA A 67 7.64 0.14 10.76
CA ALA A 67 7.25 1.31 9.98
C ALA A 67 6.28 2.21 10.77
N GLY A 68 5.28 1.63 11.43
CA GLY A 68 4.32 2.37 12.27
C GLY A 68 4.97 2.96 13.53
N GLY A 69 5.77 2.18 14.26
CA GLY A 69 6.44 2.61 15.48
C GLY A 69 7.51 3.68 15.25
N LEU A 70 8.19 3.63 14.10
CA LEU A 70 9.23 4.58 13.73
C LEU A 70 8.72 5.81 12.98
N ALA A 71 7.46 5.88 12.59
CA ALA A 71 6.94 6.94 11.72
C ALA A 71 7.26 8.36 12.25
N ILE A 72 7.09 8.59 13.56
CA ILE A 72 7.38 9.88 14.19
C ILE A 72 8.90 10.15 14.18
N PHE A 73 9.71 9.15 14.53
CA PHE A 73 11.16 9.28 14.53
C PHE A 73 11.71 9.51 13.11
N ALA A 74 11.20 8.77 12.13
CA ALA A 74 11.56 8.93 10.72
C ALA A 74 11.21 10.34 10.21
N GLY A 75 10.08 10.91 10.65
CA GLY A 75 9.70 12.31 10.37
C GLY A 75 10.73 13.29 10.92
N MET A 76 11.13 13.16 12.17
CA MET A 76 12.15 14.04 12.79
C MET A 76 13.50 13.95 12.07
N VAL A 77 13.89 12.74 11.64
CA VAL A 77 15.13 12.56 10.86
C VAL A 77 15.00 13.18 9.47
N ALA A 78 13.84 13.04 8.80
CA ALA A 78 13.57 13.62 7.49
C ALA A 78 13.51 15.14 7.48
N ASP A 79 13.19 15.76 8.62
CA ASP A 79 13.23 17.21 8.78
C ASP A 79 14.64 17.74 9.07
N ARG A 80 15.52 16.91 9.63
CA ARG A 80 16.89 17.30 10.01
C ARG A 80 17.92 17.01 8.92
N TYR A 81 17.70 15.99 8.12
CA TYR A 81 18.63 15.55 7.08
C TYR A 81 18.00 15.64 5.69
N SER A 82 18.82 15.67 4.65
CA SER A 82 18.35 15.65 3.26
C SER A 82 17.54 14.37 2.99
N ARG A 83 16.30 14.56 2.56
CA ARG A 83 15.36 13.46 2.21
C ARG A 83 15.91 12.59 1.10
N LYS A 84 16.62 13.19 0.11
CA LYS A 84 17.31 12.43 -0.92
C LYS A 84 18.31 11.43 -0.33
N ARG A 85 19.13 11.85 0.64
CA ARG A 85 20.13 10.95 1.25
C ARG A 85 19.44 9.83 2.04
N ILE A 86 18.38 10.15 2.76
CA ILE A 86 17.56 9.15 3.48
C ILE A 86 16.98 8.15 2.49
N LEU A 87 16.39 8.61 1.39
CA LEU A 87 15.82 7.74 0.35
C LEU A 87 16.88 6.82 -0.28
N LEU A 88 18.10 7.30 -0.54
CA LEU A 88 19.18 6.46 -1.03
C LEU A 88 19.54 5.35 -0.03
N VAL A 89 19.78 5.71 1.23
CA VAL A 89 20.10 4.74 2.28
C VAL A 89 18.97 3.75 2.47
N ALA A 90 17.73 4.24 2.54
CA ALA A 90 16.53 3.40 2.71
C ALA A 90 16.37 2.38 1.57
N ASN A 91 16.56 2.81 0.30
CA ASN A 91 16.48 1.89 -0.84
C ASN A 91 17.60 0.84 -0.82
N VAL A 92 18.83 1.22 -0.42
CA VAL A 92 19.93 0.26 -0.26
C VAL A 92 19.63 -0.74 0.86
N VAL A 93 19.09 -0.28 1.99
CA VAL A 93 18.67 -1.16 3.10
C VAL A 93 17.57 -2.12 2.65
N ILE A 94 16.56 -1.65 1.88
CA ILE A 94 15.53 -2.52 1.28
C ILE A 94 16.17 -3.55 0.34
N LEU A 95 17.11 -3.14 -0.52
CA LEU A 95 17.80 -4.04 -1.45
C LEU A 95 18.56 -5.15 -0.71
N ILE A 96 19.27 -4.80 0.37
CA ILE A 96 19.96 -5.78 1.22
C ILE A 96 18.95 -6.71 1.89
N ALA A 97 17.85 -6.18 2.41
CA ALA A 97 16.82 -6.95 3.08
C ALA A 97 16.22 -8.02 2.14
N ILE A 98 15.79 -7.63 0.94
CA ILE A 98 15.20 -8.58 -0.02
C ILE A 98 16.24 -9.59 -0.54
N ALA A 99 17.51 -9.17 -0.71
CA ALA A 99 18.59 -10.09 -1.08
C ALA A 99 18.80 -11.18 -0.01
N ILE A 100 18.75 -10.84 1.28
CA ILE A 100 18.80 -11.82 2.37
C ILE A 100 17.61 -12.78 2.29
N GLN A 101 16.38 -12.25 2.08
CA GLN A 101 15.15 -13.07 2.00
C GLN A 101 15.19 -14.11 0.87
N TYR A 102 15.87 -13.78 -0.25
CA TYR A 102 15.95 -14.69 -1.39
C TYR A 102 17.14 -15.64 -1.34
N THR A 103 18.15 -15.32 -0.52
CA THR A 103 19.36 -16.15 -0.38
C THR A 103 19.19 -17.25 0.64
N THR A 104 18.59 -16.95 1.80
CA THR A 104 18.50 -17.87 2.92
C THR A 104 17.06 -18.13 3.35
N LEU A 105 16.80 -19.33 3.84
CA LEU A 105 15.54 -19.74 4.47
C LEU A 105 15.70 -19.93 5.98
N GLU A 106 16.84 -19.52 6.56
CA GLU A 106 17.04 -19.59 8.00
C GLU A 106 16.13 -18.55 8.69
N PRO A 107 15.24 -18.96 9.63
CA PRO A 107 14.24 -18.07 10.25
C PRO A 107 14.83 -16.82 10.88
N SER A 108 15.98 -16.92 11.55
CA SER A 108 16.64 -15.79 12.20
C SER A 108 17.07 -14.71 11.20
N PHE A 109 17.64 -15.11 10.06
CA PHE A 109 18.02 -14.18 8.99
C PHE A 109 16.81 -13.59 8.27
N LEU A 110 15.75 -14.39 8.08
CA LEU A 110 14.49 -13.88 7.52
C LEU A 110 13.89 -12.80 8.43
N LEU A 111 13.77 -13.05 9.74
CA LEU A 111 13.23 -12.08 10.69
C LEU A 111 14.10 -10.81 10.73
N PHE A 112 15.43 -10.96 10.76
CA PHE A 112 16.36 -9.82 10.70
C PHE A 112 16.18 -9.01 9.41
N SER A 113 16.05 -9.68 8.28
CA SER A 113 15.82 -9.01 6.99
C SER A 113 14.51 -8.21 6.99
N GLN A 114 13.48 -8.72 7.65
CA GLN A 114 12.20 -8.05 7.75
C GLN A 114 12.26 -6.80 8.65
N VAL A 115 13.14 -6.81 9.67
CA VAL A 115 13.49 -5.60 10.44
C VAL A 115 14.13 -4.55 9.52
N LEU A 116 15.12 -4.94 8.73
CA LEU A 116 15.77 -4.04 7.77
C LEU A 116 14.77 -3.50 6.74
N TYR A 117 13.91 -4.38 6.21
CA TYR A 117 12.86 -3.99 5.26
C TYR A 117 11.91 -2.96 5.88
N GLY A 118 11.44 -3.19 7.10
CA GLY A 118 10.57 -2.27 7.84
C GLY A 118 11.21 -0.91 8.09
N LEU A 119 12.50 -0.87 8.42
CA LEU A 119 13.27 0.37 8.57
C LEU A 119 13.32 1.14 7.23
N GLY A 120 13.76 0.49 6.16
CA GLY A 120 13.83 1.09 4.82
C GLY A 120 12.47 1.59 4.34
N PHE A 121 11.44 0.76 4.46
CA PHE A 121 10.07 1.08 4.05
C PHE A 121 9.49 2.26 4.87
N GLY A 122 9.70 2.28 6.19
CA GLY A 122 9.23 3.37 7.06
C GLY A 122 9.84 4.72 6.67
N PHE A 123 11.17 4.79 6.47
CA PHE A 123 11.84 6.01 6.03
C PHE A 123 11.41 6.42 4.61
N THR A 124 11.25 5.46 3.70
CA THR A 124 10.82 5.72 2.33
C THR A 124 9.42 6.35 2.31
N ASN A 125 8.47 5.81 3.06
CA ASN A 125 7.11 6.33 3.15
C ASN A 125 7.05 7.76 3.66
N VAL A 126 7.86 8.09 4.66
CA VAL A 126 7.89 9.45 5.25
C VAL A 126 8.55 10.46 4.31
N CYS A 127 9.57 10.06 3.54
CA CYS A 127 10.38 10.98 2.73
C CYS A 127 9.79 11.28 1.34
N TRP A 128 9.10 10.32 0.70
CA TRP A 128 8.70 10.47 -0.71
C TRP A 128 7.75 11.63 -0.99
N GLN A 129 6.68 11.77 -0.21
CA GLN A 129 5.70 12.82 -0.46
C GLN A 129 6.28 14.22 -0.24
N PRO A 130 6.96 14.50 0.90
CA PRO A 130 7.60 15.79 1.12
C PRO A 130 8.71 16.09 0.10
N TYR A 131 9.50 15.09 -0.32
CA TYR A 131 10.51 15.28 -1.36
C TYR A 131 9.86 15.66 -2.69
N THR A 132 8.85 14.92 -3.13
CA THR A 132 8.11 15.22 -4.37
C THR A 132 7.50 16.62 -4.31
N ALA A 133 6.93 17.03 -3.17
CA ALA A 133 6.38 18.36 -2.98
C ALA A 133 7.44 19.47 -3.02
N HIS A 134 8.67 19.17 -2.60
CA HIS A 134 9.80 20.11 -2.64
C HIS A 134 10.32 20.36 -4.05
N VAL A 135 10.38 19.33 -4.88
CA VAL A 135 10.95 19.40 -6.25
C VAL A 135 9.91 19.78 -7.31
N THR A 136 8.66 20.04 -6.92
CA THR A 136 7.56 20.42 -7.81
C THR A 136 6.96 21.76 -7.42
N THR A 137 6.58 22.57 -8.42
CA THR A 137 5.74 23.75 -8.21
C THR A 137 4.31 23.35 -7.81
N ALA A 138 3.52 24.28 -7.27
CA ALA A 138 2.14 23.99 -6.88
C ALA A 138 1.27 23.55 -8.06
N GLU A 139 1.49 24.13 -9.25
CA GLU A 139 0.77 23.77 -10.48
C GLU A 139 1.20 22.42 -11.04
N GLU A 140 2.50 22.13 -11.04
CA GLU A 140 3.08 20.88 -11.52
C GLU A 140 2.73 19.68 -10.62
N ARG A 141 2.63 19.93 -9.33
CA ARG A 141 2.48 18.90 -8.27
C ARG A 141 1.30 17.97 -8.52
N VAL A 142 0.12 18.51 -8.84
CA VAL A 142 -1.09 17.71 -9.10
C VAL A 142 -0.86 16.76 -10.26
N HIS A 143 -0.22 17.25 -11.34
CA HIS A 143 0.08 16.43 -12.52
C HIS A 143 1.12 15.35 -12.22
N VAL A 144 2.18 15.69 -11.48
CA VAL A 144 3.22 14.73 -11.08
C VAL A 144 2.66 13.62 -10.21
N PHE A 145 1.82 13.93 -9.22
CA PHE A 145 1.18 12.89 -8.40
C PHE A 145 0.25 11.99 -9.21
N SER A 146 -0.55 12.55 -10.12
CA SER A 146 -1.45 11.79 -10.99
C SER A 146 -0.67 10.87 -11.94
N VAL A 147 0.35 11.39 -12.62
CA VAL A 147 1.21 10.62 -13.52
C VAL A 147 1.95 9.52 -12.79
N ARG A 148 2.52 9.83 -11.61
CA ARG A 148 3.19 8.86 -10.75
C ARG A 148 2.26 7.71 -10.36
N TYR A 149 1.02 8.03 -9.96
CA TYR A 149 0.04 7.01 -9.58
C TYR A 149 -0.38 6.14 -10.77
N ALA A 150 -0.57 6.72 -11.95
CA ALA A 150 -0.87 5.98 -13.17
C ALA A 150 0.27 4.99 -13.53
N PHE A 151 1.53 5.46 -13.51
CA PHE A 151 2.67 4.59 -13.75
C PHE A 151 2.85 3.51 -12.69
N PHE A 152 2.55 3.83 -11.41
CA PHE A 152 2.53 2.84 -10.33
C PHE A 152 1.54 1.70 -10.64
N LEU A 153 0.31 2.02 -11.03
CA LEU A 153 -0.71 1.01 -11.34
C LEU A 153 -0.32 0.15 -12.56
N VAL A 154 0.16 0.78 -13.64
CA VAL A 154 0.61 0.05 -14.83
C VAL A 154 1.79 -0.87 -14.49
N ALA A 155 2.78 -0.36 -13.77
CA ALA A 155 3.95 -1.14 -13.38
C ALA A 155 3.59 -2.29 -12.42
N SER A 156 2.71 -2.05 -11.44
CA SER A 156 2.22 -3.08 -10.53
C SER A 156 1.45 -4.17 -11.26
N LEU A 157 0.57 -3.79 -12.21
CA LEU A 157 -0.14 -4.74 -13.07
C LEU A 157 0.83 -5.64 -13.85
N LEU A 158 1.81 -5.02 -14.52
CA LEU A 158 2.83 -5.77 -15.26
C LEU A 158 3.68 -6.65 -14.33
N GLY A 159 3.98 -6.15 -13.13
CA GLY A 159 4.65 -6.91 -12.08
C GLY A 159 3.84 -8.13 -11.63
N SER A 160 2.54 -7.98 -11.41
CA SER A 160 1.67 -9.11 -11.02
C SER A 160 1.59 -10.16 -12.11
N LEU A 161 1.48 -9.76 -13.37
CA LEU A 161 1.56 -10.71 -14.50
C LEU A 161 2.93 -11.40 -14.54
N ALA A 162 4.02 -10.65 -14.42
CA ALA A 162 5.36 -11.23 -14.39
C ALA A 162 5.52 -12.21 -13.22
N GLY A 163 5.04 -11.86 -12.01
CA GLY A 163 5.04 -12.75 -10.84
C GLY A 163 4.29 -14.05 -11.06
N GLY A 164 3.17 -13.99 -11.79
CA GLY A 164 2.41 -15.19 -12.16
C GLY A 164 3.12 -16.05 -13.21
N PHE A 165 3.68 -15.45 -14.27
CA PHE A 165 4.24 -16.21 -15.40
C PHE A 165 5.70 -16.63 -15.21
N LEU A 166 6.53 -15.87 -14.51
CA LEU A 166 7.96 -16.17 -14.37
C LEU A 166 8.25 -17.59 -13.82
N PRO A 167 7.60 -18.06 -12.73
CA PRO A 167 7.86 -19.41 -12.22
C PRO A 167 7.60 -20.50 -13.27
N THR A 168 6.50 -20.38 -14.02
CA THR A 168 6.16 -21.30 -15.11
C THR A 168 7.18 -21.24 -16.25
N ILE A 169 7.67 -20.04 -16.61
CA ILE A 169 8.71 -19.86 -17.63
C ILE A 169 10.01 -20.56 -17.22
N TRP A 170 10.48 -20.39 -15.98
CA TRP A 170 11.71 -21.02 -15.49
C TRP A 170 11.62 -22.54 -15.50
N ARG A 171 10.47 -23.09 -15.15
CA ARG A 171 10.23 -24.55 -15.19
C ARG A 171 10.19 -25.08 -16.62
N ASN A 172 9.50 -24.41 -17.54
CA ASN A 172 9.39 -24.82 -18.94
C ASN A 172 10.74 -24.75 -19.67
N LEU A 173 11.61 -23.81 -19.29
CA LEU A 173 12.97 -23.70 -19.82
C LEU A 173 13.94 -24.67 -19.12
N SER A 174 13.49 -25.48 -18.16
CA SER A 174 14.32 -26.39 -17.35
C SER A 174 15.47 -25.70 -16.61
N ILE A 175 15.32 -24.38 -16.32
CA ILE A 175 16.26 -23.60 -15.51
C ILE A 175 16.01 -23.85 -14.03
N ALA A 176 14.75 -23.97 -13.63
CA ALA A 176 14.35 -24.32 -12.27
C ALA A 176 14.05 -25.83 -12.19
N VAL A 177 14.63 -26.49 -11.18
CA VAL A 177 14.47 -27.94 -10.96
C VAL A 177 13.14 -28.25 -10.27
N ASP A 178 12.71 -27.38 -9.37
CA ASP A 178 11.50 -27.50 -8.56
C ASP A 178 10.76 -26.14 -8.44
N LEU A 179 9.58 -26.17 -7.83
CA LEU A 179 8.74 -24.99 -7.68
C LEU A 179 9.39 -23.95 -6.76
N LEU A 180 10.06 -24.37 -5.68
CA LEU A 180 10.75 -23.47 -4.75
C LEU A 180 11.86 -22.70 -5.47
N SER A 181 12.67 -23.36 -6.29
CA SER A 181 13.73 -22.71 -7.09
C SER A 181 13.13 -21.76 -8.14
N ALA A 182 11.99 -22.12 -8.75
CA ALA A 182 11.29 -21.26 -9.69
C ALA A 182 10.79 -19.97 -9.02
N TYR A 183 10.20 -20.04 -7.83
CA TYR A 183 9.81 -18.87 -7.04
C TYR A 183 11.03 -18.03 -6.67
N ARG A 184 12.10 -18.67 -6.18
CA ARG A 184 13.33 -17.99 -5.80
C ARG A 184 13.93 -17.22 -6.97
N LEU A 185 14.07 -17.82 -8.14
CA LEU A 185 14.59 -17.17 -9.35
C LEU A 185 13.70 -15.99 -9.76
N SER A 186 12.37 -16.15 -9.70
CA SER A 186 11.42 -15.09 -10.01
C SER A 186 11.55 -13.90 -9.05
N LEU A 187 11.77 -14.16 -7.76
CA LEU A 187 12.01 -13.14 -6.76
C LEU A 187 13.37 -12.43 -6.97
N TRP A 188 14.41 -13.16 -7.39
CA TRP A 188 15.69 -12.54 -7.73
C TRP A 188 15.60 -11.55 -8.91
N VAL A 189 14.65 -11.74 -9.83
CA VAL A 189 14.38 -10.75 -10.90
C VAL A 189 14.01 -9.39 -10.31
N THR A 190 13.37 -9.34 -9.15
CA THR A 190 12.96 -8.07 -8.49
C THR A 190 14.14 -7.21 -8.02
N ILE A 191 15.30 -7.79 -7.82
CA ILE A 191 16.52 -7.07 -7.44
C ILE A 191 16.89 -6.01 -8.49
N ILE A 192 16.68 -6.33 -9.77
CA ILE A 192 17.00 -5.42 -10.87
C ILE A 192 16.14 -4.14 -10.79
N PRO A 193 14.79 -4.20 -10.81
CA PRO A 193 13.99 -3.00 -10.71
C PRO A 193 14.15 -2.27 -9.37
N VAL A 194 14.34 -2.96 -8.24
CA VAL A 194 14.61 -2.29 -6.96
C VAL A 194 15.97 -1.56 -7.00
N GLY A 195 16.99 -2.17 -7.60
CA GLY A 195 18.27 -1.51 -7.85
C GLY A 195 18.15 -0.29 -8.77
N LEU A 196 17.37 -0.40 -9.86
CA LEU A 196 17.07 0.72 -10.75
C LEU A 196 16.28 1.84 -10.05
N ALA A 197 15.36 1.48 -9.15
CA ALA A 197 14.63 2.44 -8.32
C ALA A 197 15.58 3.22 -7.40
N ALA A 198 16.54 2.54 -6.78
CA ALA A 198 17.59 3.17 -5.97
C ALA A 198 18.51 4.06 -6.82
N LEU A 199 18.94 3.59 -7.99
CA LEU A 199 19.78 4.34 -8.92
C LEU A 199 19.05 5.59 -9.45
N ALA A 200 17.74 5.55 -9.65
CA ALA A 200 16.96 6.72 -10.08
C ALA A 200 16.97 7.86 -9.04
N VAL A 201 17.25 7.57 -7.77
CA VAL A 201 17.40 8.59 -6.72
C VAL A 201 18.75 9.31 -6.79
N VAL A 202 19.80 8.68 -7.35
CA VAL A 202 21.16 9.24 -7.38
C VAL A 202 21.25 10.61 -8.09
N PRO A 203 20.67 10.81 -9.30
CA PRO A 203 20.74 12.07 -10.01
C PRO A 203 19.81 13.18 -9.48
N MET A 204 18.94 12.87 -8.52
CA MET A 204 18.02 13.85 -7.92
C MET A 204 18.80 14.94 -7.18
N SER A 205 18.20 16.13 -7.07
CA SER A 205 18.79 17.25 -6.34
C SER A 205 18.78 17.01 -4.82
N VAL A 206 19.82 17.50 -4.15
CA VAL A 206 19.89 17.44 -2.68
C VAL A 206 18.97 18.53 -2.13
N ASP A 207 17.93 18.12 -1.43
CA ASP A 207 17.06 19.03 -0.69
C ASP A 207 17.80 19.58 0.53
N ARG A 208 17.67 20.88 0.77
CA ARG A 208 18.17 21.49 2.02
C ARG A 208 17.11 21.23 3.11
N PRO A 209 17.53 20.79 4.30
CA PRO A 209 16.62 20.75 5.43
C PRO A 209 16.02 22.15 5.60
N SER A 210 14.69 22.25 5.67
CA SER A 210 14.06 23.52 6.06
C SER A 210 14.57 23.88 7.46
N GLU A 211 14.85 25.17 7.66
CA GLU A 211 15.16 25.68 9.00
C GLU A 211 14.12 25.13 9.98
N ILE A 212 14.62 24.52 11.03
CA ILE A 212 13.91 23.66 11.98
C ILE A 212 12.57 24.31 12.36
N HIS A 213 11.50 23.95 11.67
CA HIS A 213 10.20 24.01 12.30
C HIS A 213 10.29 22.98 13.43
N LYS A 214 10.52 23.48 14.65
CA LYS A 214 10.46 22.63 15.85
C LYS A 214 9.13 21.94 15.80
N ILE A 215 9.13 20.65 15.39
CA ILE A 215 7.98 19.79 15.60
C ILE A 215 7.84 19.77 17.11
N SER A 216 7.02 20.65 17.61
CA SER A 216 6.61 20.66 18.99
C SER A 216 5.66 19.46 19.12
N ILE A 217 6.19 18.31 19.55
CA ILE A 217 5.40 17.17 20.06
C ILE A 217 4.60 17.62 21.31
N ARG A 218 4.62 18.91 21.59
CA ARG A 218 3.85 19.48 22.67
C ARG A 218 2.37 19.31 22.35
N SER A 219 1.78 18.31 22.97
CA SER A 219 0.35 17.96 22.88
C SER A 219 -0.59 19.15 23.14
N SER A 220 -0.05 20.31 23.52
CA SER A 220 -0.78 21.53 23.79
C SER A 220 -1.35 22.24 22.55
N ASN A 221 -0.84 21.94 21.35
CA ASN A 221 -1.30 22.62 20.11
C ASN A 221 -2.35 21.85 19.32
N VAL A 222 -2.73 20.65 19.76
CA VAL A 222 -3.78 19.85 19.08
C VAL A 222 -5.13 20.24 19.68
N ARG A 223 -5.88 21.08 18.98
CA ARG A 223 -7.22 21.51 19.40
C ARG A 223 -8.29 20.45 19.16
N ASN A 224 -8.22 19.76 18.01
CA ASN A 224 -9.23 18.80 17.56
C ASN A 224 -8.93 17.34 17.95
N ARG A 225 -8.47 17.10 19.19
CA ARG A 225 -8.14 15.73 19.68
C ARG A 225 -9.30 14.74 19.51
N GLY A 226 -10.54 15.24 19.73
CA GLY A 226 -11.73 14.41 19.58
C GLY A 226 -11.95 13.93 18.14
N PHE A 227 -11.76 14.82 17.16
CA PHE A 227 -11.85 14.47 15.74
C PHE A 227 -10.77 13.44 15.35
N ILE A 228 -9.50 13.73 15.71
CA ILE A 228 -8.36 12.86 15.41
C ILE A 228 -8.55 11.47 16.04
N GLY A 229 -8.96 11.40 17.31
CA GLY A 229 -9.19 10.13 18.01
C GLY A 229 -10.34 9.32 17.41
N LYS A 230 -11.46 9.95 17.07
CA LYS A 230 -12.61 9.30 16.41
C LYS A 230 -12.22 8.75 15.04
N TYR A 231 -11.52 9.57 14.25
CA TYR A 231 -11.07 9.16 12.92
C TYR A 231 -10.05 8.03 13.00
N ALA A 232 -9.02 8.17 13.85
CA ALA A 232 -8.00 7.15 14.06
C ALA A 232 -8.61 5.82 14.52
N LEU A 233 -9.59 5.85 15.44
CA LEU A 233 -10.27 4.64 15.93
C LEU A 233 -11.03 3.95 14.79
N ALA A 234 -11.88 4.67 14.07
CA ALA A 234 -12.66 4.10 12.97
C ALA A 234 -11.75 3.53 11.87
N TRP A 235 -10.67 4.26 11.54
CA TRP A 235 -9.69 3.82 10.55
C TRP A 235 -8.87 2.61 11.01
N SER A 236 -8.43 2.58 12.28
CA SER A 236 -7.69 1.47 12.86
C SER A 236 -8.49 0.17 12.92
N VAL A 237 -9.82 0.25 13.14
CA VAL A 237 -10.70 -0.94 13.09
C VAL A 237 -10.70 -1.52 11.67
N SER A 238 -10.84 -0.69 10.64
CA SER A 238 -10.71 -1.12 9.25
C SER A 238 -9.31 -1.65 8.94
N GLY A 239 -8.27 -0.98 9.46
CA GLY A 239 -6.87 -1.41 9.32
C GLY A 239 -6.61 -2.79 9.91
N PHE A 240 -7.13 -3.06 11.11
CA PHE A 240 -7.03 -4.38 11.73
C PHE A 240 -7.71 -5.46 10.86
N GLY A 241 -8.94 -5.18 10.39
CA GLY A 241 -9.63 -6.08 9.46
C GLY A 241 -8.85 -6.31 8.17
N ALA A 242 -8.27 -5.26 7.59
CA ALA A 242 -7.42 -5.35 6.41
C ALA A 242 -6.17 -6.23 6.64
N GLY A 243 -5.55 -6.11 7.82
CA GLY A 243 -4.43 -6.93 8.24
C GLY A 243 -4.74 -8.41 8.27
N LEU A 244 -5.95 -8.80 8.69
CA LEU A 244 -6.32 -10.22 8.77
C LEU A 244 -6.20 -10.98 7.46
N PHE A 245 -6.37 -10.33 6.30
CA PHE A 245 -6.52 -11.06 5.05
C PHE A 245 -5.75 -10.49 3.84
N ILE A 246 -5.52 -9.16 3.74
CA ILE A 246 -5.02 -8.56 2.48
C ILE A 246 -3.71 -9.22 2.03
N GLN A 247 -2.78 -9.41 2.94
CA GLN A 247 -1.47 -10.00 2.61
C GLN A 247 -1.54 -11.52 2.39
N PHE A 248 -2.67 -12.15 2.69
CA PHE A 248 -2.88 -13.60 2.54
C PHE A 248 -3.78 -13.97 1.37
N VAL A 249 -4.19 -13.01 0.55
CA VAL A 249 -5.12 -13.27 -0.57
C VAL A 249 -4.54 -14.27 -1.58
N ASN A 250 -3.24 -14.20 -1.88
CA ASN A 250 -2.56 -15.18 -2.73
C ASN A 250 -2.53 -16.58 -2.07
N VAL A 251 -2.30 -16.65 -0.76
CA VAL A 251 -2.37 -17.91 0.02
C VAL A 251 -3.80 -18.48 -0.01
N PHE A 252 -4.81 -17.63 0.19
CA PHE A 252 -6.21 -18.04 0.12
C PHE A 252 -6.56 -18.65 -1.23
N PHE A 253 -6.24 -17.98 -2.34
CA PHE A 253 -6.48 -18.54 -3.68
C PHE A 253 -5.75 -19.86 -3.91
N ASN A 254 -4.51 -19.95 -3.46
CA ASN A 254 -3.72 -21.17 -3.60
C ASN A 254 -4.26 -22.30 -2.72
N ARG A 255 -4.47 -22.07 -1.40
CA ARG A 255 -4.86 -23.13 -0.46
C ARG A 255 -6.30 -23.60 -0.64
N VAL A 256 -7.25 -22.68 -0.88
CA VAL A 256 -8.68 -22.98 -0.95
C VAL A 256 -9.10 -23.49 -2.33
N PHE A 257 -8.55 -22.91 -3.40
CA PHE A 257 -8.96 -23.21 -4.77
C PHE A 257 -7.88 -23.93 -5.59
N GLN A 258 -6.72 -24.21 -4.99
CA GLN A 258 -5.57 -24.81 -5.69
C GLN A 258 -5.14 -24.00 -6.93
N ALA A 259 -5.32 -22.66 -6.82
CA ALA A 259 -4.94 -21.76 -7.89
C ALA A 259 -3.42 -21.73 -8.05
N ASP A 260 -2.97 -21.84 -9.28
CA ASP A 260 -1.58 -21.63 -9.64
C ASP A 260 -1.21 -20.14 -9.62
N GLU A 261 0.08 -19.88 -9.66
CA GLU A 261 0.63 -18.53 -9.63
C GLU A 261 0.20 -17.69 -10.85
N VAL A 262 -0.04 -18.31 -12.00
CA VAL A 262 -0.53 -17.63 -13.22
C VAL A 262 -1.94 -17.08 -12.99
N THR A 263 -2.83 -17.90 -12.45
CA THR A 263 -4.20 -17.53 -12.14
C THR A 263 -4.23 -16.40 -11.09
N ILE A 264 -3.42 -16.51 -10.03
CA ILE A 264 -3.32 -15.48 -8.99
C ILE A 264 -2.78 -14.17 -9.58
N GLY A 265 -1.74 -14.24 -10.40
CA GLY A 265 -1.16 -13.08 -11.07
C GLY A 265 -2.16 -12.35 -11.97
N ILE A 266 -2.99 -13.10 -12.72
CA ILE A 266 -4.07 -12.54 -13.55
C ILE A 266 -5.14 -11.87 -12.68
N ILE A 267 -5.57 -12.49 -11.58
CA ILE A 267 -6.56 -11.91 -10.66
C ILE A 267 -6.04 -10.58 -10.09
N PHE A 268 -4.78 -10.52 -9.67
CA PHE A 268 -4.17 -9.30 -9.13
C PHE A 268 -4.02 -8.22 -10.20
N ALA A 269 -3.62 -8.59 -11.41
CA ALA A 269 -3.54 -7.66 -12.54
C ALA A 269 -4.91 -7.07 -12.90
N VAL A 270 -5.94 -7.91 -12.97
CA VAL A 270 -7.33 -7.47 -13.20
C VAL A 270 -7.80 -6.55 -12.07
N SER A 271 -7.50 -6.90 -10.82
CA SER A 271 -7.84 -6.05 -9.66
C SER A 271 -7.21 -4.66 -9.79
N THR A 272 -5.92 -4.60 -10.15
CA THR A 272 -5.20 -3.33 -10.35
C THR A 272 -5.81 -2.51 -11.49
N LEU A 273 -6.18 -3.15 -12.60
CA LEU A 273 -6.82 -2.49 -13.74
C LEU A 273 -8.18 -1.90 -13.36
N VAL A 274 -9.00 -2.67 -12.65
CA VAL A 274 -10.33 -2.25 -12.20
C VAL A 274 -10.23 -1.13 -11.17
N MET A 275 -9.26 -1.17 -10.25
CA MET A 275 -8.97 -0.05 -9.34
C MET A 275 -8.58 1.22 -10.09
N ALA A 276 -7.75 1.09 -11.14
CA ALA A 276 -7.39 2.23 -11.98
C ALA A 276 -8.62 2.87 -12.62
N ALA A 277 -9.50 2.07 -13.21
CA ALA A 277 -10.75 2.54 -13.80
C ALA A 277 -11.67 3.22 -12.77
N GLY A 278 -11.77 2.66 -11.56
CA GLY A 278 -12.59 3.21 -10.48
C GLY A 278 -12.19 4.61 -10.03
N ASN A 279 -10.90 4.91 -10.05
CA ASN A 279 -10.41 6.23 -9.67
C ASN A 279 -10.86 7.37 -10.61
N PHE A 280 -11.20 7.06 -11.87
CA PHE A 280 -11.78 8.04 -12.79
C PHE A 280 -13.24 8.37 -12.46
N VAL A 281 -13.96 7.47 -11.81
CA VAL A 281 -15.39 7.62 -11.45
C VAL A 281 -15.55 8.34 -10.11
N SER A 282 -14.57 8.23 -9.22
CA SER A 282 -14.60 8.78 -7.86
C SER A 282 -15.00 10.26 -7.79
N PRO A 283 -14.39 11.20 -8.55
CA PRO A 283 -14.73 12.61 -8.46
C PRO A 283 -16.21 12.89 -8.74
N ALA A 284 -16.79 12.27 -9.79
CA ALA A 284 -18.18 12.49 -10.15
C ALA A 284 -19.17 12.06 -9.05
N ILE A 285 -18.84 11.01 -8.30
CA ILE A 285 -19.66 10.55 -7.17
C ILE A 285 -19.52 11.52 -5.99
N VAL A 286 -18.30 11.97 -5.71
CA VAL A 286 -18.02 12.94 -4.63
C VAL A 286 -18.71 14.27 -4.90
N ASP A 287 -18.68 14.76 -6.14
CA ASP A 287 -19.35 16.01 -6.53
C ASP A 287 -20.87 15.92 -6.36
N ARG A 288 -21.44 14.72 -6.57
CA ARG A 288 -22.90 14.52 -6.48
C ARG A 288 -23.39 14.30 -5.04
N TYR A 289 -22.67 13.54 -4.24
CA TYR A 289 -23.13 13.09 -2.91
C TYR A 289 -22.38 13.73 -1.75
N GLY A 290 -21.30 14.46 -2.03
CA GLY A 290 -20.39 14.98 -1.02
C GLY A 290 -19.43 13.92 -0.49
N LYS A 291 -18.39 14.36 0.22
CA LYS A 291 -17.25 13.51 0.64
C LYS A 291 -17.67 12.44 1.64
N LEU A 292 -18.34 12.83 2.72
CA LEU A 292 -18.72 11.90 3.81
C LEU A 292 -19.67 10.81 3.32
N ALA A 293 -20.71 11.19 2.57
CA ALA A 293 -21.66 10.22 2.02
C ALA A 293 -20.98 9.26 1.02
N SER A 294 -20.04 9.76 0.22
CA SER A 294 -19.25 8.94 -0.71
C SER A 294 -18.35 7.95 0.02
N ILE A 295 -17.66 8.36 1.11
CA ILE A 295 -16.86 7.46 1.95
C ILE A 295 -17.72 6.34 2.51
N ILE A 296 -18.86 6.68 3.13
CA ILE A 296 -19.78 5.71 3.72
C ILE A 296 -20.31 4.77 2.63
N LEU A 297 -20.70 5.31 1.47
CA LEU A 297 -21.20 4.53 0.33
C LEU A 297 -20.16 3.51 -0.14
N PHE A 298 -18.94 3.95 -0.43
CA PHE A 298 -17.89 3.06 -0.96
C PHE A 298 -17.48 1.99 0.06
N GLN A 299 -17.34 2.35 1.33
CA GLN A 299 -17.03 1.38 2.37
C GLN A 299 -18.20 0.39 2.58
N THR A 300 -19.44 0.86 2.53
CA THR A 300 -20.62 0.02 2.61
C THR A 300 -20.72 -0.95 1.44
N LEU A 301 -20.39 -0.51 0.23
CA LEU A 301 -20.34 -1.37 -0.94
C LEU A 301 -19.17 -2.38 -0.89
N SER A 302 -18.10 -2.07 -0.17
CA SER A 302 -16.90 -2.93 -0.09
C SER A 302 -17.09 -4.14 0.83
N PHE A 303 -17.73 -3.97 2.03
CA PHE A 303 -17.75 -5.02 3.03
C PHE A 303 -18.53 -6.30 2.63
N PRO A 304 -19.65 -6.26 1.86
CA PRO A 304 -20.34 -7.48 1.45
C PRO A 304 -19.49 -8.42 0.63
N PHE A 305 -18.55 -7.88 -0.15
CA PHE A 305 -17.65 -8.69 -0.97
C PHE A 305 -16.61 -9.49 -0.15
N LEU A 306 -16.36 -9.11 1.11
CA LEU A 306 -15.58 -9.93 2.03
C LEU A 306 -16.33 -11.20 2.43
N PHE A 307 -17.65 -11.14 2.59
CA PHE A 307 -18.48 -12.32 2.80
C PHE A 307 -18.58 -13.16 1.53
N VAL A 308 -18.66 -12.54 0.35
CA VAL A 308 -18.59 -13.26 -0.93
C VAL A 308 -17.27 -14.01 -1.02
N LEU A 309 -16.13 -13.41 -0.66
CA LEU A 309 -14.82 -14.09 -0.59
C LEU A 309 -14.86 -15.28 0.37
N SER A 310 -15.33 -15.06 1.61
CA SER A 310 -15.36 -16.08 2.66
C SER A 310 -16.17 -17.31 2.25
N TRP A 311 -17.34 -17.12 1.64
CA TRP A 311 -18.27 -18.22 1.31
C TRP A 311 -18.27 -18.62 -0.17
N SER A 312 -17.32 -18.11 -0.95
CA SER A 312 -17.25 -18.43 -2.38
C SER A 312 -17.08 -19.93 -2.63
N PRO A 313 -17.93 -20.55 -3.45
CA PRO A 313 -17.81 -21.95 -3.82
C PRO A 313 -16.79 -22.18 -4.94
N THR A 314 -16.45 -21.14 -5.71
CA THR A 314 -15.55 -21.23 -6.87
C THR A 314 -14.57 -20.06 -6.87
N ILE A 315 -13.42 -20.27 -7.51
CA ILE A 315 -12.40 -19.24 -7.68
C ILE A 315 -12.92 -18.00 -8.44
N TYR A 316 -13.83 -18.16 -9.38
CA TYR A 316 -14.39 -17.05 -10.15
C TYR A 316 -15.22 -16.11 -9.27
N ILE A 317 -16.05 -16.66 -8.37
CA ILE A 317 -16.84 -15.87 -7.42
C ILE A 317 -15.91 -15.21 -6.41
N ALA A 318 -14.88 -15.92 -5.94
CA ALA A 318 -13.86 -15.35 -5.06
C ALA A 318 -13.10 -14.20 -5.74
N ALA A 319 -12.70 -14.36 -7.00
CA ALA A 319 -12.02 -13.31 -7.76
C ALA A 319 -12.89 -12.08 -7.95
N ILE A 320 -14.19 -12.25 -8.29
CA ILE A 320 -15.15 -11.13 -8.36
C ILE A 320 -15.27 -10.45 -7.00
N GLY A 321 -15.38 -11.20 -5.91
CA GLY A 321 -15.41 -10.67 -4.55
C GLY A 321 -14.17 -9.83 -4.22
N PHE A 322 -12.97 -10.35 -4.53
CA PHE A 322 -11.70 -9.66 -4.30
C PHE A 322 -11.59 -8.37 -5.11
N VAL A 323 -11.84 -8.45 -6.42
CA VAL A 323 -11.74 -7.30 -7.34
C VAL A 323 -12.74 -6.21 -6.97
N SER A 324 -14.00 -6.57 -6.68
CA SER A 324 -15.04 -5.62 -6.29
C SER A 324 -14.73 -4.95 -4.95
N ARG A 325 -14.30 -5.73 -3.95
CA ARG A 325 -13.86 -5.20 -2.66
C ARG A 325 -12.70 -4.22 -2.83
N ALA A 326 -11.68 -4.61 -3.61
CA ALA A 326 -10.52 -3.77 -3.86
C ALA A 326 -10.90 -2.46 -4.56
N LEU A 327 -11.78 -2.52 -5.55
CA LEU A 327 -12.32 -1.35 -6.25
C LEU A 327 -12.93 -0.35 -5.28
N PHE A 328 -13.94 -0.75 -4.52
CA PHE A 328 -14.69 0.17 -3.66
C PHE A 328 -13.83 0.75 -2.54
N MET A 329 -12.96 -0.06 -1.92
CA MET A 329 -12.09 0.44 -0.85
C MET A 329 -11.02 1.40 -1.36
N ASN A 330 -10.46 1.15 -2.54
CA ASN A 330 -9.44 2.04 -3.11
C ASN A 330 -10.02 3.36 -3.66
N ILE A 331 -11.26 3.36 -4.15
CA ILE A 331 -11.98 4.60 -4.51
C ILE A 331 -12.22 5.48 -3.27
N ALA A 332 -12.51 4.88 -2.11
CA ALA A 332 -12.76 5.61 -0.88
C ALA A 332 -11.51 6.33 -0.35
N TRP A 333 -10.34 5.76 -0.54
CA TRP A 333 -9.09 6.22 0.09
C TRP A 333 -8.74 7.69 -0.20
N PRO A 334 -8.65 8.17 -1.46
CA PRO A 334 -8.35 9.58 -1.74
C PRO A 334 -9.39 10.54 -1.15
N VAL A 335 -10.66 10.12 -1.12
CA VAL A 335 -11.75 10.92 -0.55
C VAL A 335 -11.59 11.07 0.96
N MET A 336 -11.18 9.99 1.62
CA MET A 336 -10.89 9.98 3.06
C MET A 336 -9.72 10.89 3.41
N ASP A 337 -8.65 10.88 2.59
CA ASP A 337 -7.49 11.77 2.77
C ASP A 337 -7.90 13.25 2.71
N VAL A 338 -8.75 13.61 1.75
CA VAL A 338 -9.26 15.00 1.65
C VAL A 338 -10.16 15.33 2.83
N PHE A 339 -11.06 14.42 3.20
CA PHE A 339 -12.03 14.65 4.29
C PHE A 339 -11.33 14.95 5.63
N TYR A 340 -10.34 14.16 6.03
CA TYR A 340 -9.67 14.43 7.30
C TYR A 340 -8.75 15.66 7.25
N MET A 341 -8.14 15.95 6.09
CA MET A 341 -7.31 17.15 5.91
C MET A 341 -8.12 18.44 6.05
N GLU A 342 -9.37 18.46 5.59
CA GLU A 342 -10.25 19.62 5.72
C GLU A 342 -10.80 19.78 7.13
N GLY A 343 -11.01 18.68 7.87
CA GLY A 343 -11.44 18.70 9.26
C GLY A 343 -10.39 19.22 10.25
N LEU A 344 -9.16 19.53 9.80
CA LEU A 344 -8.04 19.90 10.65
C LEU A 344 -7.43 21.26 10.27
N GLU A 345 -7.03 22.03 11.27
CA GLU A 345 -6.21 23.24 11.08
C GLU A 345 -4.84 22.85 10.48
N LYS A 346 -4.23 23.76 9.70
CA LYS A 346 -2.97 23.46 8.96
C LYS A 346 -1.85 22.99 9.89
N GLU A 347 -1.80 23.55 11.09
CA GLU A 347 -0.78 23.29 12.11
C GLU A 347 -0.92 21.90 12.74
N GLU A 348 -2.13 21.32 12.72
CA GLU A 348 -2.44 20.01 13.33
C GLU A 348 -2.30 18.84 12.34
N ARG A 349 -2.36 19.11 11.02
CA ARG A 349 -2.43 18.08 9.96
C ARG A 349 -1.29 17.07 10.04
N SER A 350 -0.07 17.55 10.23
CA SER A 350 1.11 16.66 10.28
C SER A 350 1.06 15.70 11.48
N THR A 351 0.70 16.22 12.67
CA THR A 351 0.58 15.43 13.89
C THR A 351 -0.57 14.42 13.78
N ALA A 352 -1.72 14.87 13.26
CA ALA A 352 -2.89 14.02 13.05
C ALA A 352 -2.61 12.88 12.08
N MET A 353 -1.96 13.18 10.93
CA MET A 353 -1.52 12.13 9.99
C MET A 353 -0.60 11.12 10.65
N GLY A 354 0.36 11.59 11.46
CA GLY A 354 1.27 10.70 12.19
C GLY A 354 0.52 9.74 13.10
N VAL A 355 -0.44 10.23 13.88
CA VAL A 355 -1.26 9.42 14.79
C VAL A 355 -2.14 8.43 14.03
N ILE A 356 -2.84 8.89 12.98
CA ILE A 356 -3.74 8.06 12.17
C ILE A 356 -2.95 6.94 11.47
N ASN A 357 -1.83 7.28 10.82
CA ASN A 357 -1.00 6.30 10.11
C ASN A 357 -0.32 5.32 11.05
N ALA A 358 0.14 5.77 12.22
CA ALA A 358 0.69 4.88 13.25
C ALA A 358 -0.38 3.91 13.77
N GLY A 359 -1.58 4.41 14.06
CA GLY A 359 -2.72 3.59 14.48
C GLY A 359 -3.11 2.55 13.44
N ASP A 360 -3.21 2.93 12.17
CA ASP A 360 -3.50 2.01 11.06
C ASP A 360 -2.40 0.94 10.91
N SER A 361 -1.14 1.35 10.86
CA SER A 361 -0.02 0.41 10.67
C SER A 361 0.10 -0.59 11.80
N LEU A 362 -0.05 -0.14 13.06
CA LEU A 362 -0.02 -1.02 14.22
C LEU A 362 -1.22 -1.98 14.22
N SER A 363 -2.42 -1.47 13.92
CA SER A 363 -3.63 -2.29 13.83
C SER A 363 -3.51 -3.35 12.73
N ARG A 364 -2.99 -2.99 11.56
CA ARG A 364 -2.70 -3.93 10.48
C ARG A 364 -1.69 -4.99 10.89
N ALA A 365 -0.62 -4.60 11.61
CA ALA A 365 0.38 -5.55 12.08
C ALA A 365 -0.21 -6.59 13.03
N PHE A 366 -1.06 -6.17 13.97
CA PHE A 366 -1.80 -7.12 14.84
C PHE A 366 -2.75 -8.00 14.01
N GLY A 367 -3.49 -7.40 13.05
CA GLY A 367 -4.35 -8.16 12.15
C GLY A 367 -3.59 -9.21 11.35
N LEU A 368 -2.42 -8.88 10.80
CA LEU A 368 -1.54 -9.81 10.08
C LEU A 368 -1.12 -11.00 10.94
N ASN A 369 -0.72 -10.74 12.17
CA ASN A 369 -0.29 -11.79 13.09
C ASN A 369 -1.46 -12.75 13.40
N ILE A 370 -2.63 -12.19 13.74
CA ILE A 370 -3.83 -12.99 14.04
C ILE A 370 -4.35 -13.71 12.79
N GLY A 371 -4.32 -13.06 11.63
CA GLY A 371 -4.71 -13.66 10.36
C GLY A 371 -3.84 -14.89 10.01
N GLY A 372 -2.52 -14.79 10.20
CA GLY A 372 -1.59 -15.90 10.02
C GLY A 372 -1.89 -17.07 10.96
N VAL A 373 -2.10 -16.79 12.25
CA VAL A 373 -2.46 -17.82 13.26
C VAL A 373 -3.78 -18.51 12.90
N LEU A 374 -4.81 -17.75 12.49
CA LEU A 374 -6.08 -18.34 12.07
C LEU A 374 -5.91 -19.25 10.86
N MET A 375 -5.16 -18.80 9.85
CA MET A 375 -4.93 -19.62 8.65
C MET A 375 -4.11 -20.87 8.94
N ALA A 376 -3.09 -20.79 9.77
CA ALA A 376 -2.31 -21.94 10.23
C ALA A 376 -3.15 -22.95 11.03
N ALA A 377 -4.18 -22.49 11.74
CA ALA A 377 -5.15 -23.34 12.42
C ALA A 377 -6.21 -23.97 11.46
N GLY A 378 -6.11 -23.72 10.16
CA GLY A 378 -7.04 -24.22 9.15
C GLY A 378 -8.25 -23.32 8.85
N PHE A 379 -8.37 -22.19 9.51
CA PHE A 379 -9.43 -21.20 9.26
C PHE A 379 -9.06 -20.31 8.06
N LEU A 380 -9.11 -20.86 6.86
CA LEU A 380 -8.68 -20.15 5.64
C LEU A 380 -9.67 -19.10 5.14
N ARG A 381 -10.94 -19.22 5.53
CA ARG A 381 -12.07 -18.39 5.05
C ARG A 381 -12.53 -17.36 6.07
N GLU A 382 -12.41 -17.68 7.35
CA GLU A 382 -12.91 -16.92 8.49
C GLU A 382 -12.27 -15.52 8.61
N PRO A 383 -10.95 -15.33 8.32
CA PRO A 383 -10.34 -14.01 8.34
C PRO A 383 -11.06 -12.99 7.46
N PHE A 384 -11.61 -13.42 6.32
CA PHE A 384 -12.39 -12.56 5.43
C PHE A 384 -13.75 -12.19 6.02
N ALA A 385 -14.46 -13.13 6.65
CA ALA A 385 -15.73 -12.86 7.32
C ALA A 385 -15.54 -11.92 8.50
N ILE A 386 -14.52 -12.16 9.34
CA ILE A 386 -14.17 -11.30 10.49
C ILE A 386 -13.84 -9.89 9.99
N ALA A 387 -13.04 -9.77 8.93
CA ALA A 387 -12.72 -8.49 8.31
C ALA A 387 -13.98 -7.78 7.79
N GLY A 388 -14.95 -8.52 7.22
CA GLY A 388 -16.24 -7.98 6.79
C GLY A 388 -17.03 -7.35 7.94
N VAL A 389 -17.08 -8.01 9.09
CA VAL A 389 -17.71 -7.47 10.31
C VAL A 389 -16.97 -6.23 10.81
N LEU A 390 -15.64 -6.24 10.83
CA LEU A 390 -14.82 -5.10 11.25
C LEU A 390 -15.00 -3.89 10.31
N TYR A 391 -15.10 -4.12 9.02
CA TYR A 391 -15.39 -3.06 8.05
C TYR A 391 -16.77 -2.46 8.28
N LEU A 392 -17.77 -3.28 8.55
CA LEU A 392 -19.11 -2.81 8.91
C LEU A 392 -19.06 -1.96 10.20
N ILE A 393 -18.34 -2.41 11.23
CA ILE A 393 -18.15 -1.64 12.46
C ILE A 393 -17.47 -0.31 12.14
N SER A 394 -16.44 -0.29 11.30
CA SER A 394 -15.76 0.94 10.87
C SER A 394 -16.74 1.92 10.19
N VAL A 395 -17.58 1.43 9.27
CA VAL A 395 -18.61 2.24 8.60
C VAL A 395 -19.59 2.84 9.60
N VAL A 396 -20.08 2.04 10.55
CA VAL A 396 -20.99 2.50 11.62
C VAL A 396 -20.32 3.57 12.48
N LEU A 397 -19.05 3.37 12.85
CA LEU A 397 -18.29 4.37 13.61
C LEU A 397 -18.14 5.68 12.82
N PHE A 398 -17.81 5.63 11.52
CA PHE A 398 -17.77 6.81 10.67
C PHE A 398 -19.12 7.53 10.62
N TYR A 399 -20.20 6.81 10.46
CA TYR A 399 -21.54 7.39 10.45
C TYR A 399 -21.90 8.04 11.80
N VAL A 400 -21.67 7.35 12.91
CA VAL A 400 -21.99 7.85 14.26
C VAL A 400 -21.13 9.06 14.63
N PHE A 401 -19.85 9.07 14.26
CA PHE A 401 -18.93 10.14 14.63
C PHE A 401 -19.06 11.39 13.77
N PHE A 402 -19.40 11.25 12.49
CA PHE A 402 -19.34 12.35 11.52
C PHE A 402 -20.66 12.60 10.79
N GLY A 403 -21.61 11.61 10.73
CA GLY A 403 -22.86 11.73 9.98
C GLY A 403 -23.77 12.83 10.51
N ARG A 404 -23.84 13.03 11.82
CA ARG A 404 -24.72 14.04 12.44
C ARG A 404 -24.24 15.49 12.27
N SER A 405 -22.97 15.68 11.99
CA SER A 405 -22.42 17.04 11.80
C SER A 405 -22.68 17.62 10.41
N SER A 406 -23.06 16.81 9.43
CA SER A 406 -23.37 17.25 8.06
C SER A 406 -24.84 17.66 7.85
N GLU A 407 -25.73 17.35 8.78
CA GLU A 407 -27.15 17.77 8.71
C GLU A 407 -27.42 19.15 9.30
N SER A 408 -26.38 19.75 9.94
CA SER A 408 -26.49 21.07 10.60
C SER A 408 -25.74 22.20 9.87
N SER A 409 -25.21 21.94 8.71
CA SER A 409 -24.55 22.91 7.82
C SER A 409 -25.25 22.96 6.46
#